data_163f26c542fdbf0437c169e6d32f0e84
#
_entry.id   163f26c542fdbf0437c169e6d32f0e84
#
_cell.length_a   1.000
_cell.length_b   1.000
_cell.length_c   1.000
_cell.angle_alpha   90.00
_cell.angle_beta   90.00
_cell.angle_gamma   90.00
#
_symmetry.space_group_name_H-M   'P 1'
#
loop_
_entity.id
_entity.type
_entity.pdbx_description
1 polymer ?
#
loop_
_entity_poly.entity_id
_entity_poly.type
_entity_poly.pdbx_seq_one_letter_code
_entity_poly.pdbx_strand_id
1 'polypeptide(L)'
;LLYSPEELAAKNKQYLWHPFTQMKDYIEDEPLIIARGKGIKLFDVHGKEYYDGFSSVWLNVHGHNVPELNQAIIEQLDQVAHSTLLGMANVPSILLAEELVRLAPEGLTKVFYSDNGATAVEISLKMAFQYWQNRGKHERKSFITMSNAYHGDTIGATSVGAIPLYHQIYKPLLFSPYVIPYPYPYRDGGDEAAVKNTLDRLEQLLQEKGTEIAAMIVEPVVQGASGMIIMPDGCLRQIAEMLQAYDVLLIADEVATGFGRTGKMFACEHDGVTPDIMAVAKGLTGGYLPVAATLVKEKVYAAFYADYEEQKTFFHGHSFTGNPLGCAVALANLRLMEEGRLVEGSVEKAKYLAELLLPLAEEAHVGDIRQKGLMAGIELVRDKETKEPFHWNERIGVRVCKLAREKGLLTRPLGNVIVFIPPLASTCEELRDMIRILEASIKEANSATKAGLV
;
A
#
# COMPACT_ATOMS: atom_id res chain seq x y z
N LEU A 1 -32.92 4.16 -4.00
CA LEU A 1 -32.51 2.77 -3.74
C LEU A 1 -33.69 1.83 -4.01
N LEU A 2 -33.43 0.61 -4.57
CA LEU A 2 -34.46 -0.43 -4.83
C LEU A 2 -34.92 -1.12 -3.53
N TYR A 3 -34.15 -1.01 -2.45
CA TYR A 3 -34.36 -1.64 -1.15
C TYR A 3 -34.22 -0.61 -0.03
N SER A 4 -34.89 -0.85 1.10
CA SER A 4 -34.72 -0.05 2.31
C SER A 4 -33.34 -0.28 2.94
N PRO A 5 -32.86 0.64 3.79
CA PRO A 5 -31.62 0.45 4.54
C PRO A 5 -31.60 -0.86 5.35
N GLU A 6 -32.73 -1.21 5.98
CA GLU A 6 -32.88 -2.42 6.80
C GLU A 6 -32.83 -3.69 5.95
N GLU A 7 -33.44 -3.67 4.76
CA GLU A 7 -33.35 -4.79 3.81
C GLU A 7 -31.93 -4.97 3.30
N LEU A 8 -31.21 -3.86 3.03
CA LEU A 8 -29.81 -3.91 2.63
C LEU A 8 -28.91 -4.44 3.75
N ALA A 9 -29.16 -4.03 5.01
CA ALA A 9 -28.43 -4.53 6.17
C ALA A 9 -28.66 -6.04 6.38
N ALA A 10 -29.89 -6.51 6.23
CA ALA A 10 -30.22 -7.93 6.30
C ALA A 10 -29.51 -8.75 5.20
N LYS A 11 -29.56 -8.27 3.94
CA LYS A 11 -28.88 -8.91 2.81
C LYS A 11 -27.36 -8.92 2.99
N ASN A 12 -26.78 -7.83 3.48
CA ASN A 12 -25.36 -7.75 3.78
C ASN A 12 -24.94 -8.84 4.76
N LYS A 13 -25.63 -8.94 5.91
CA LYS A 13 -25.34 -9.95 6.94
C LYS A 13 -25.55 -11.39 6.44
N GLN A 14 -26.50 -11.59 5.53
CA GLN A 14 -26.85 -12.92 5.02
C GLN A 14 -25.90 -13.42 3.93
N TYR A 15 -25.43 -12.54 3.03
CA TYR A 15 -24.78 -12.96 1.78
C TYR A 15 -23.31 -12.55 1.64
N LEU A 16 -22.83 -11.53 2.37
CA LEU A 16 -21.47 -11.04 2.22
C LEU A 16 -20.52 -11.61 3.27
N TRP A 17 -19.40 -12.12 2.82
CA TRP A 17 -18.26 -12.44 3.67
C TRP A 17 -17.20 -11.34 3.50
N HIS A 18 -17.03 -10.52 4.52
CA HIS A 18 -16.15 -9.34 4.46
C HIS A 18 -14.68 -9.72 4.63
N PRO A 19 -13.77 -9.10 3.82
CA PRO A 19 -12.33 -9.33 3.96
C PRO A 19 -11.82 -8.76 5.30
N PHE A 20 -10.80 -9.41 5.88
CA PHE A 20 -10.16 -8.99 7.13
C PHE A 20 -11.14 -8.70 8.28
N THR A 21 -12.24 -9.42 8.38
CA THR A 21 -13.34 -9.12 9.30
C THR A 21 -13.68 -10.35 10.14
N GLN A 22 -13.75 -10.17 11.47
CA GLN A 22 -14.31 -11.16 12.36
C GLN A 22 -15.84 -11.14 12.20
N MET A 23 -16.38 -12.06 11.40
CA MET A 23 -17.77 -12.05 10.96
C MET A 23 -18.79 -12.13 12.10
N LYS A 24 -18.46 -12.84 13.20
CA LYS A 24 -19.36 -12.89 14.38
C LYS A 24 -19.60 -11.47 14.93
N ASP A 25 -18.55 -10.73 15.20
CA ASP A 25 -18.63 -9.35 15.70
C ASP A 25 -19.35 -8.43 14.70
N TYR A 26 -19.05 -8.60 13.39
CA TYR A 26 -19.64 -7.79 12.33
C TYR A 26 -21.16 -7.98 12.23
N ILE A 27 -21.66 -9.20 12.40
CA ILE A 27 -23.10 -9.50 12.35
C ILE A 27 -23.85 -8.91 13.55
N GLU A 28 -23.20 -8.82 14.71
CA GLU A 28 -23.78 -8.21 15.93
C GLU A 28 -23.84 -6.68 15.83
N ASP A 29 -22.90 -6.04 15.09
CA ASP A 29 -22.88 -4.59 14.87
C ASP A 29 -23.86 -4.16 13.75
N GLU A 30 -24.20 -2.86 13.75
CA GLU A 30 -24.91 -2.24 12.62
C GLU A 30 -23.93 -2.00 11.46
N PRO A 31 -24.19 -2.56 10.26
CA PRO A 31 -23.29 -2.43 9.13
C PRO A 31 -23.29 -1.01 8.56
N LEU A 32 -22.12 -0.47 8.30
CA LEU A 32 -21.97 0.76 7.52
C LEU A 32 -22.09 0.42 6.04
N ILE A 33 -23.14 0.90 5.38
CA ILE A 33 -23.40 0.65 3.96
C ILE A 33 -23.29 1.98 3.20
N ILE A 34 -22.30 2.10 2.34
CA ILE A 34 -22.05 3.30 1.54
C ILE A 34 -22.94 3.31 0.31
N ALA A 35 -23.66 4.43 0.10
CA ALA A 35 -24.57 4.61 -1.01
C ALA A 35 -24.04 5.55 -2.10
N ARG A 36 -23.17 6.52 -1.75
CA ARG A 36 -22.57 7.47 -2.70
C ARG A 36 -21.29 8.08 -2.15
N GLY A 37 -20.52 8.71 -3.03
CA GLY A 37 -19.34 9.49 -2.69
C GLY A 37 -19.34 10.83 -3.43
N LYS A 38 -18.72 11.85 -2.83
CA LYS A 38 -18.51 13.16 -3.46
C LYS A 38 -17.31 13.86 -2.80
N GLY A 39 -16.33 14.30 -3.60
CA GLY A 39 -15.09 14.85 -3.06
C GLY A 39 -14.44 13.83 -2.12
N ILE A 40 -13.93 14.25 -0.99
CA ILE A 40 -13.31 13.34 -0.02
C ILE A 40 -14.31 12.72 0.99
N LYS A 41 -15.61 12.78 0.69
CA LYS A 41 -16.67 12.28 1.58
C LYS A 41 -17.41 11.09 0.98
N LEU A 42 -17.75 10.15 1.86
CA LEU A 42 -18.65 9.04 1.61
C LEU A 42 -19.97 9.28 2.36
N PHE A 43 -21.06 8.77 1.82
CA PHE A 43 -22.40 8.90 2.41
C PHE A 43 -23.02 7.51 2.51
N ASP A 44 -23.55 7.19 3.69
CA ASP A 44 -24.23 5.92 3.90
C ASP A 44 -25.67 5.92 3.36
N VAL A 45 -26.34 4.78 3.51
CA VAL A 45 -27.73 4.58 3.07
C VAL A 45 -28.74 5.43 3.85
N HIS A 46 -28.40 5.98 5.02
CA HIS A 46 -29.19 6.90 5.82
C HIS A 46 -28.90 8.36 5.48
N GLY A 47 -27.92 8.63 4.60
CA GLY A 47 -27.51 9.97 4.19
C GLY A 47 -26.50 10.64 5.11
N LYS A 48 -26.02 9.97 6.15
CA LYS A 48 -24.96 10.48 7.01
C LYS A 48 -23.65 10.56 6.22
N GLU A 49 -22.91 11.66 6.38
CA GLU A 49 -21.64 11.89 5.70
C GLU A 49 -20.45 11.55 6.57
N TYR A 50 -19.36 11.11 5.92
CA TYR A 50 -18.10 10.74 6.54
C TYR A 50 -16.94 11.21 5.69
N TYR A 51 -15.92 11.79 6.28
CA TYR A 51 -14.62 11.95 5.64
C TYR A 51 -13.96 10.59 5.42
N ASP A 52 -13.38 10.37 4.24
CA ASP A 52 -12.61 9.17 3.91
C ASP A 52 -11.14 9.33 4.36
N GLY A 53 -10.89 9.26 5.66
CA GLY A 53 -9.59 9.52 6.28
C GLY A 53 -8.54 8.43 6.05
N PHE A 54 -8.87 7.37 5.31
CA PHE A 54 -7.95 6.30 4.92
C PHE A 54 -8.00 5.98 3.41
N SER A 55 -8.58 6.91 2.62
CA SER A 55 -8.64 6.83 1.15
C SER A 55 -9.17 5.50 0.62
N SER A 56 -10.25 4.96 1.26
CA SER A 56 -10.85 3.68 0.88
C SER A 56 -9.81 2.55 0.74
N VAL A 57 -8.96 2.39 1.77
CA VAL A 57 -7.79 1.50 1.84
C VAL A 57 -6.63 1.97 0.93
N TRP A 58 -6.25 3.26 1.09
CA TRP A 58 -5.01 3.88 0.56
C TRP A 58 -4.97 4.06 -0.95
N LEU A 59 -6.12 4.02 -1.63
CA LEU A 59 -6.17 4.07 -3.09
C LEU A 59 -6.75 5.37 -3.67
N ASN A 60 -7.65 6.06 -2.96
CA ASN A 60 -8.30 7.25 -3.46
C ASN A 60 -7.34 8.47 -3.49
N VAL A 61 -7.18 9.09 -4.67
CA VAL A 61 -6.28 10.23 -4.88
C VAL A 61 -7.03 11.55 -4.93
N HIS A 62 -8.05 11.65 -5.81
CA HIS A 62 -8.77 12.90 -6.11
C HIS A 62 -10.06 13.06 -5.33
N GLY A 63 -10.49 12.04 -4.59
CA GLY A 63 -11.82 11.94 -4.04
C GLY A 63 -12.76 11.06 -4.87
N HIS A 64 -14.03 11.07 -4.50
CA HIS A 64 -15.07 10.24 -5.09
C HIS A 64 -15.86 11.01 -6.13
N ASN A 65 -16.32 10.31 -7.17
CA ASN A 65 -17.20 10.82 -8.21
C ASN A 65 -16.60 12.08 -8.94
N VAL A 66 -15.36 11.95 -9.35
CA VAL A 66 -14.62 12.98 -10.11
C VAL A 66 -15.09 12.95 -11.56
N PRO A 67 -15.66 14.05 -12.10
CA PRO A 67 -16.26 14.06 -13.43
C PRO A 67 -15.32 13.60 -14.54
N GLU A 68 -14.07 14.04 -14.50
CA GLU A 68 -13.06 13.75 -15.52
C GLU A 68 -12.70 12.25 -15.56
N LEU A 69 -12.62 11.61 -14.39
CA LEU A 69 -12.35 10.16 -14.30
C LEU A 69 -13.58 9.36 -14.74
N ASN A 70 -14.78 9.80 -14.39
CA ASN A 70 -16.03 9.20 -14.88
C ASN A 70 -16.10 9.28 -16.41
N GLN A 71 -15.78 10.46 -16.98
CA GLN A 71 -15.84 10.71 -18.40
C GLN A 71 -14.84 9.82 -19.16
N ALA A 72 -13.63 9.64 -18.66
CA ALA A 72 -12.64 8.77 -19.29
C ALA A 72 -13.12 7.31 -19.42
N ILE A 73 -13.84 6.81 -18.42
CA ILE A 73 -14.45 5.47 -18.47
C ILE A 73 -15.58 5.41 -19.52
N ILE A 74 -16.45 6.43 -19.54
CA ILE A 74 -17.59 6.49 -20.50
C ILE A 74 -17.08 6.54 -21.93
N GLU A 75 -16.12 7.42 -22.23
CA GLU A 75 -15.52 7.54 -23.56
C GLU A 75 -14.85 6.23 -24.01
N GLN A 76 -14.17 5.55 -23.10
CA GLN A 76 -13.56 4.26 -23.42
C GLN A 76 -14.59 3.14 -23.63
N LEU A 77 -15.72 3.17 -22.90
CA LEU A 77 -16.83 2.24 -23.09
C LEU A 77 -17.43 2.36 -24.50
N ASP A 78 -17.53 3.59 -25.02
CA ASP A 78 -18.03 3.85 -26.37
C ASP A 78 -17.08 3.31 -27.47
N GLN A 79 -15.80 3.07 -27.15
CA GLN A 79 -14.83 2.49 -28.08
C GLN A 79 -14.77 0.96 -27.96
N VAL A 80 -14.31 0.48 -26.81
CA VAL A 80 -14.22 -0.95 -26.49
C VAL A 80 -14.08 -1.13 -24.97
N ALA A 81 -14.95 -1.94 -24.39
CA ALA A 81 -14.94 -2.25 -22.97
C ALA A 81 -13.74 -3.13 -22.58
N HIS A 82 -13.44 -4.13 -23.41
CA HIS A 82 -12.34 -5.06 -23.16
C HIS A 82 -11.75 -5.62 -24.46
N SER A 83 -10.42 -5.74 -24.47
CA SER A 83 -9.65 -6.58 -25.39
C SER A 83 -8.44 -7.16 -24.64
N THR A 84 -7.99 -8.34 -25.04
CA THR A 84 -6.84 -9.01 -24.40
C THR A 84 -5.51 -8.43 -24.85
N LEU A 85 -4.45 -8.57 -24.02
CA LEU A 85 -3.06 -8.35 -24.45
C LEU A 85 -2.33 -9.62 -24.89
N LEU A 86 -3.02 -10.76 -24.98
CA LEU A 86 -2.44 -12.02 -25.50
C LEU A 86 -2.23 -11.92 -27.01
N GLY A 87 -1.04 -11.47 -27.41
CA GLY A 87 -0.63 -11.34 -28.81
C GLY A 87 -1.25 -10.17 -29.56
N MET A 88 -1.99 -9.28 -28.88
CA MET A 88 -2.52 -8.01 -29.41
C MET A 88 -2.37 -6.92 -28.35
N ALA A 89 -2.67 -5.68 -28.70
CA ALA A 89 -2.62 -4.55 -27.80
C ALA A 89 -3.88 -3.66 -27.96
N ASN A 90 -4.10 -2.75 -27.01
CA ASN A 90 -5.11 -1.71 -27.11
C ASN A 90 -4.47 -0.33 -26.88
N VAL A 91 -5.11 0.71 -27.39
CA VAL A 91 -4.56 2.07 -27.34
C VAL A 91 -4.30 2.55 -25.90
N PRO A 92 -5.25 2.46 -24.95
CA PRO A 92 -5.00 2.95 -23.59
C PRO A 92 -3.84 2.22 -22.88
N SER A 93 -3.67 0.91 -23.09
CA SER A 93 -2.59 0.17 -22.44
C SER A 93 -1.20 0.57 -22.97
N ILE A 94 -1.08 0.91 -24.27
CA ILE A 94 0.16 1.40 -24.87
C ILE A 94 0.52 2.76 -24.26
N LEU A 95 -0.44 3.70 -24.27
CA LEU A 95 -0.24 5.05 -23.76
C LEU A 95 0.05 5.07 -22.26
N LEU A 96 -0.63 4.21 -21.48
CA LEU A 96 -0.36 4.09 -20.05
C LEU A 96 1.04 3.51 -19.77
N ALA A 97 1.52 2.56 -20.59
CA ALA A 97 2.86 2.04 -20.44
C ALA A 97 3.93 3.12 -20.70
N GLU A 98 3.75 3.93 -21.75
CA GLU A 98 4.62 5.08 -22.03
C GLU A 98 4.64 6.06 -20.87
N GLU A 99 3.46 6.42 -20.34
CA GLU A 99 3.32 7.35 -19.25
C GLU A 99 3.92 6.83 -17.93
N LEU A 100 3.74 5.56 -17.62
CA LEU A 100 4.35 4.93 -16.44
C LEU A 100 5.88 4.91 -16.54
N VAL A 101 6.44 4.63 -17.72
CA VAL A 101 7.89 4.69 -17.94
C VAL A 101 8.40 6.14 -17.81
N ARG A 102 7.66 7.13 -18.31
CA ARG A 102 8.01 8.56 -18.17
C ARG A 102 8.07 9.02 -16.71
N LEU A 103 7.14 8.55 -15.90
CA LEU A 103 7.01 8.94 -14.48
C LEU A 103 7.92 8.15 -13.54
N ALA A 104 8.28 6.94 -13.92
CA ALA A 104 9.10 6.04 -13.09
C ALA A 104 10.56 6.55 -12.96
N PRO A 105 11.28 6.13 -11.90
CA PRO A 105 12.71 6.36 -11.80
C PRO A 105 13.43 5.88 -13.06
N GLU A 106 14.41 6.67 -13.53
CA GLU A 106 15.16 6.41 -14.76
C GLU A 106 15.75 4.98 -14.79
N GLY A 107 15.55 4.29 -15.91
CA GLY A 107 16.04 2.93 -16.12
C GLY A 107 14.98 1.83 -16.06
N LEU A 108 13.78 2.11 -15.57
CA LEU A 108 12.61 1.24 -15.72
C LEU A 108 11.99 1.46 -17.10
N THR A 109 12.00 0.46 -17.98
CA THR A 109 11.73 0.62 -19.42
C THR A 109 10.59 -0.22 -19.96
N LYS A 110 10.09 -1.20 -19.21
CA LYS A 110 9.01 -2.11 -19.64
C LYS A 110 7.95 -2.23 -18.56
N VAL A 111 6.72 -2.39 -19.00
CA VAL A 111 5.52 -2.49 -18.15
C VAL A 111 4.80 -3.79 -18.43
N PHE A 112 4.48 -4.53 -17.38
CA PHE A 112 3.62 -5.71 -17.43
C PHE A 112 2.39 -5.46 -16.54
N TYR A 113 1.18 -5.60 -17.10
CA TYR A 113 -0.06 -5.27 -16.40
C TYR A 113 -0.64 -6.46 -15.62
N SER A 114 -1.31 -6.12 -14.53
CA SER A 114 -2.21 -7.00 -13.76
C SER A 114 -3.37 -6.17 -13.17
N ASP A 115 -4.08 -6.67 -12.18
CA ASP A 115 -5.32 -6.05 -11.69
C ASP A 115 -5.29 -5.58 -10.24
N ASN A 116 -4.32 -6.02 -9.44
CA ASN A 116 -4.17 -5.59 -8.04
C ASN A 116 -2.72 -5.73 -7.56
N GLY A 117 -2.42 -5.15 -6.38
CA GLY A 117 -1.06 -5.14 -5.82
C GLY A 117 -0.47 -6.53 -5.62
N ALA A 118 -1.26 -7.48 -5.09
CA ALA A 118 -0.77 -8.84 -4.86
C ALA A 118 -0.37 -9.54 -6.17
N THR A 119 -1.12 -9.35 -7.25
CA THR A 119 -0.76 -9.92 -8.56
C THR A 119 0.46 -9.25 -9.18
N ALA A 120 0.67 -7.94 -8.97
CA ALA A 120 1.91 -7.28 -9.39
C ALA A 120 3.13 -7.80 -8.62
N VAL A 121 2.98 -8.10 -7.33
CA VAL A 121 4.03 -8.74 -6.53
C VAL A 121 4.30 -10.17 -7.00
N GLU A 122 3.27 -10.98 -7.26
CA GLU A 122 3.43 -12.34 -7.84
C GLU A 122 4.25 -12.30 -9.14
N ILE A 123 3.93 -11.36 -10.02
CA ILE A 123 4.63 -11.14 -11.27
C ILE A 123 6.09 -10.76 -11.01
N SER A 124 6.34 -9.84 -10.07
CA SER A 124 7.68 -9.41 -9.69
C SER A 124 8.55 -10.56 -9.19
N LEU A 125 7.99 -11.41 -8.32
CA LEU A 125 8.69 -12.60 -7.79
C LEU A 125 9.00 -13.61 -8.90
N LYS A 126 8.01 -13.91 -9.77
CA LYS A 126 8.19 -14.82 -10.89
C LYS A 126 9.20 -14.29 -11.90
N MET A 127 9.18 -13.00 -12.22
CA MET A 127 10.16 -12.38 -13.11
C MET A 127 11.56 -12.44 -12.53
N ALA A 128 11.73 -12.12 -11.24
CA ALA A 128 13.03 -12.19 -10.58
C ALA A 128 13.58 -13.61 -10.55
N PHE A 129 12.74 -14.60 -10.26
CA PHE A 129 13.14 -16.00 -10.29
C PHE A 129 13.54 -16.44 -11.70
N GLN A 130 12.66 -16.24 -12.70
CA GLN A 130 12.90 -16.68 -14.08
C GLN A 130 14.05 -15.94 -14.74
N TYR A 131 14.31 -14.68 -14.39
CA TYR A 131 15.49 -13.93 -14.83
C TYR A 131 16.80 -14.73 -14.59
N TRP A 132 16.95 -15.29 -13.40
CA TRP A 132 18.12 -16.08 -13.06
C TRP A 132 18.15 -17.43 -13.76
N GLN A 133 16.99 -18.08 -13.88
CA GLN A 133 16.88 -19.36 -14.60
C GLN A 133 17.26 -19.19 -16.08
N ASN A 134 16.75 -18.13 -16.74
CA ASN A 134 17.05 -17.81 -18.13
C ASN A 134 18.52 -17.48 -18.37
N ARG A 135 19.24 -17.08 -17.33
CA ARG A 135 20.69 -16.82 -17.36
C ARG A 135 21.55 -18.02 -16.93
N GLY A 136 20.94 -19.17 -16.68
CA GLY A 136 21.64 -20.39 -16.26
C GLY A 136 22.15 -20.39 -14.81
N LYS A 137 21.70 -19.43 -13.97
CA LYS A 137 22.06 -19.34 -12.56
C LYS A 137 20.96 -19.99 -11.68
N HIS A 138 20.82 -21.30 -11.81
CA HIS A 138 19.74 -22.08 -11.20
C HIS A 138 19.78 -22.15 -9.67
N GLU A 139 20.92 -21.85 -9.07
CA GLU A 139 21.08 -21.74 -7.62
C GLU A 139 20.35 -20.53 -7.02
N ARG A 140 20.15 -19.46 -7.80
CA ARG A 140 19.47 -18.21 -7.37
C ARG A 140 17.95 -18.39 -7.37
N LYS A 141 17.40 -18.87 -6.26
CA LYS A 141 15.98 -19.22 -6.13
C LYS A 141 15.33 -18.70 -4.84
N SER A 142 16.11 -18.20 -3.91
CA SER A 142 15.63 -17.70 -2.62
C SER A 142 15.35 -16.21 -2.67
N PHE A 143 14.49 -15.73 -1.77
CA PHE A 143 14.16 -14.32 -1.64
C PHE A 143 14.54 -13.81 -0.26
N ILE A 144 14.79 -12.50 -0.16
CA ILE A 144 14.86 -11.77 1.10
C ILE A 144 13.59 -10.93 1.24
N THR A 145 13.00 -10.93 2.42
CA THR A 145 11.96 -10.01 2.84
C THR A 145 12.32 -9.37 4.18
N MET A 146 11.55 -8.39 4.60
CA MET A 146 11.75 -7.71 5.89
C MET A 146 10.71 -8.17 6.91
N SER A 147 11.06 -8.11 8.20
CA SER A 147 10.10 -8.38 9.28
C SER A 147 8.88 -7.45 9.15
N ASN A 148 7.72 -7.97 9.51
CA ASN A 148 6.45 -7.25 9.45
C ASN A 148 6.01 -6.80 8.04
N ALA A 149 6.63 -7.28 6.96
CA ALA A 149 6.25 -6.94 5.59
C ALA A 149 4.86 -7.46 5.23
N TYR A 150 4.15 -6.70 4.38
CA TYR A 150 2.90 -7.11 3.76
C TYR A 150 2.92 -6.77 2.27
N HIS A 151 2.80 -7.79 1.44
CA HIS A 151 2.88 -7.64 -0.02
C HIS A 151 1.63 -8.13 -0.75
N GLY A 152 0.59 -8.54 -0.01
CA GLY A 152 -0.67 -9.06 -0.54
C GLY A 152 -1.01 -10.46 -0.03
N ASP A 153 -2.16 -10.99 -0.48
CA ASP A 153 -2.79 -12.19 0.09
C ASP A 153 -2.78 -13.40 -0.88
N THR A 154 -2.14 -13.30 -2.04
CA THR A 154 -1.87 -14.46 -2.91
C THR A 154 -0.72 -15.29 -2.31
N ILE A 155 -0.59 -16.56 -2.69
CA ILE A 155 0.37 -17.48 -2.07
C ILE A 155 1.81 -16.96 -2.15
N GLY A 156 2.26 -16.45 -3.29
CA GLY A 156 3.61 -15.89 -3.42
C GLY A 156 3.79 -14.59 -2.65
N ALA A 157 2.84 -13.67 -2.74
CA ALA A 157 2.86 -12.41 -1.97
C ALA A 157 2.84 -12.69 -0.45
N THR A 158 2.00 -13.63 0.01
CA THR A 158 1.96 -14.08 1.41
C THR A 158 3.28 -14.74 1.83
N SER A 159 3.93 -15.47 0.93
CA SER A 159 5.22 -16.12 1.22
C SER A 159 6.32 -15.14 1.56
N VAL A 160 6.34 -13.97 0.92
CA VAL A 160 7.29 -12.89 1.24
C VAL A 160 6.73 -11.89 2.26
N GLY A 161 5.51 -12.08 2.75
CA GLY A 161 4.96 -11.37 3.89
C GLY A 161 5.49 -11.91 5.22
N ALA A 162 5.55 -11.06 6.25
CA ALA A 162 6.12 -11.42 7.55
C ALA A 162 5.30 -10.90 8.74
N ILE A 163 4.00 -10.69 8.58
CA ILE A 163 3.07 -10.38 9.68
C ILE A 163 2.50 -11.70 10.21
N PRO A 164 2.86 -12.17 11.42
CA PRO A 164 2.45 -13.48 11.92
C PRO A 164 0.93 -13.66 11.94
N LEU A 165 0.19 -12.63 12.35
CA LEU A 165 -1.28 -12.67 12.43
C LEU A 165 -1.95 -13.03 11.10
N TYR A 166 -1.38 -12.60 9.97
CA TYR A 166 -1.96 -12.81 8.65
C TYR A 166 -1.43 -14.08 7.97
N HIS A 167 -0.18 -14.47 8.26
CA HIS A 167 0.55 -15.43 7.44
C HIS A 167 0.75 -16.79 8.12
N GLN A 168 0.76 -16.85 9.46
CA GLN A 168 1.12 -18.06 10.20
C GLN A 168 0.25 -19.29 9.86
N ILE A 169 -1.06 -19.08 9.69
CA ILE A 169 -2.00 -20.18 9.38
C ILE A 169 -1.73 -20.80 8.00
N TYR A 170 -1.18 -20.02 7.07
CA TYR A 170 -0.90 -20.46 5.70
C TYR A 170 0.51 -21.02 5.52
N LYS A 171 1.35 -21.01 6.56
CA LYS A 171 2.75 -21.46 6.49
C LYS A 171 2.97 -22.79 5.75
N PRO A 172 2.09 -23.80 5.85
CA PRO A 172 2.27 -25.06 5.10
C PRO A 172 2.15 -24.92 3.57
N LEU A 173 1.57 -23.81 3.07
CA LEU A 173 1.38 -23.53 1.64
C LEU A 173 2.44 -22.61 1.06
N LEU A 174 3.30 -22.01 1.91
CA LEU A 174 4.20 -20.93 1.55
C LEU A 174 5.62 -21.45 1.30
N PHE A 175 6.36 -20.81 0.39
CA PHE A 175 7.81 -20.94 0.37
C PHE A 175 8.43 -20.01 1.43
N SER A 176 9.66 -20.34 1.88
CA SER A 176 10.32 -19.63 2.98
C SER A 176 11.38 -18.67 2.46
N PRO A 177 11.19 -17.35 2.56
CA PRO A 177 12.22 -16.37 2.31
C PRO A 177 13.17 -16.26 3.52
N TYR A 178 14.33 -15.62 3.32
CA TYR A 178 15.12 -15.09 4.40
C TYR A 178 14.50 -13.81 4.93
N VAL A 179 14.37 -13.67 6.24
CA VAL A 179 13.78 -12.50 6.89
C VAL A 179 14.87 -11.70 7.59
N ILE A 180 14.96 -10.40 7.28
CA ILE A 180 15.81 -9.45 7.98
C ILE A 180 14.94 -8.42 8.73
N PRO A 181 15.45 -7.72 9.75
CA PRO A 181 14.72 -6.66 10.44
C PRO A 181 14.35 -5.53 9.47
N TYR A 182 13.11 -5.00 9.57
CA TYR A 182 12.78 -3.67 9.05
C TYR A 182 13.23 -2.64 10.10
N PRO A 183 13.88 -1.52 9.72
CA PRO A 183 14.33 -0.54 10.70
C PRO A 183 13.12 0.15 11.35
N TYR A 184 12.99 0.00 12.67
CA TYR A 184 11.88 0.56 13.43
C TYR A 184 12.40 1.46 14.57
N PRO A 185 12.73 2.73 14.28
CA PRO A 185 13.39 3.62 15.24
C PRO A 185 12.71 3.69 16.61
N TYR A 186 11.39 3.78 16.63
CA TYR A 186 10.63 3.85 17.89
C TYR A 186 10.88 2.63 18.81
N ARG A 187 11.09 1.43 18.24
CA ARG A 187 11.31 0.19 19.02
C ARG A 187 12.79 -0.19 19.13
N ASP A 188 13.62 0.22 18.18
CA ASP A 188 15.00 -0.24 18.04
C ASP A 188 16.05 0.71 18.66
N GLY A 189 15.60 1.73 19.40
CA GLY A 189 16.52 2.65 20.10
C GLY A 189 17.00 3.85 19.27
N GLY A 190 16.23 4.20 18.23
CA GLY A 190 16.50 5.35 17.35
C GLY A 190 17.00 4.95 15.96
N ASP A 191 17.16 5.97 15.10
CA ASP A 191 17.45 5.78 13.69
C ASP A 191 18.75 5.00 13.44
N GLU A 192 19.85 5.40 14.06
CA GLU A 192 21.17 4.78 13.86
C GLU A 192 21.17 3.30 14.26
N ALA A 193 20.57 2.97 15.41
CA ALA A 193 20.51 1.61 15.92
C ALA A 193 19.62 0.73 15.00
N ALA A 194 18.49 1.24 14.57
CA ALA A 194 17.57 0.56 13.68
C ALA A 194 18.21 0.26 12.32
N VAL A 195 18.84 1.26 11.70
CA VAL A 195 19.54 1.12 10.41
C VAL A 195 20.70 0.12 10.53
N LYS A 196 21.52 0.28 11.57
CA LYS A 196 22.67 -0.62 11.80
C LYS A 196 22.24 -2.07 11.92
N ASN A 197 21.21 -2.34 12.73
CA ASN A 197 20.68 -3.70 12.91
C ASN A 197 20.21 -4.33 11.59
N THR A 198 19.52 -3.55 10.77
CA THR A 198 19.06 -4.00 9.44
C THR A 198 20.22 -4.31 8.51
N LEU A 199 21.19 -3.39 8.40
CA LEU A 199 22.31 -3.51 7.47
C LEU A 199 23.29 -4.61 7.88
N ASP A 200 23.63 -4.72 9.16
CA ASP A 200 24.50 -5.79 9.67
C ASP A 200 23.88 -7.18 9.36
N ARG A 201 22.56 -7.32 9.55
CA ARG A 201 21.88 -8.58 9.26
C ARG A 201 21.80 -8.88 7.76
N LEU A 202 21.59 -7.86 6.93
CA LEU A 202 21.61 -8.01 5.48
C LEU A 202 23.01 -8.40 4.99
N GLU A 203 24.05 -7.73 5.46
CA GLU A 203 25.43 -8.02 5.09
C GLU A 203 25.83 -9.46 5.46
N GLN A 204 25.56 -9.88 6.68
CA GLN A 204 25.80 -11.25 7.11
C GLN A 204 25.10 -12.26 6.19
N LEU A 205 23.82 -12.04 5.89
CA LEU A 205 23.06 -12.93 5.03
C LEU A 205 23.62 -12.98 3.61
N LEU A 206 24.01 -11.85 3.04
CA LEU A 206 24.59 -11.80 1.70
C LEU A 206 25.96 -12.46 1.63
N GLN A 207 26.80 -12.35 2.67
CA GLN A 207 28.06 -13.08 2.78
C GLN A 207 27.87 -14.58 2.82
N GLU A 208 26.86 -15.06 3.59
CA GLU A 208 26.60 -16.49 3.76
C GLU A 208 25.84 -17.13 2.59
N LYS A 209 24.90 -16.40 1.97
CA LYS A 209 23.85 -16.91 1.06
C LYS A 209 23.68 -16.13 -0.24
N GLY A 210 24.44 -15.08 -0.50
CA GLY A 210 24.24 -14.17 -1.62
C GLY A 210 24.12 -14.86 -2.98
N THR A 211 24.82 -15.97 -3.19
CA THR A 211 24.77 -16.75 -4.44
C THR A 211 23.45 -17.52 -4.64
N GLU A 212 22.69 -17.75 -3.57
CA GLU A 212 21.41 -18.44 -3.63
C GLU A 212 20.20 -17.49 -3.77
N ILE A 213 20.43 -16.18 -3.55
CA ILE A 213 19.37 -15.18 -3.47
C ILE A 213 19.08 -14.62 -4.86
N ALA A 214 17.81 -14.70 -5.29
CA ALA A 214 17.32 -14.14 -6.52
C ALA A 214 17.01 -12.64 -6.39
N ALA A 215 16.29 -12.26 -5.33
CA ALA A 215 15.90 -10.88 -5.10
C ALA A 215 15.59 -10.61 -3.62
N MET A 216 15.63 -9.33 -3.27
CA MET A 216 15.02 -8.79 -2.07
C MET A 216 13.79 -7.97 -2.44
N ILE A 217 12.69 -8.15 -1.70
CA ILE A 217 11.50 -7.30 -1.82
C ILE A 217 11.37 -6.40 -0.59
N VAL A 218 10.99 -5.13 -0.83
CA VAL A 218 10.84 -4.13 0.22
C VAL A 218 9.66 -3.20 -0.08
N GLU A 219 8.93 -2.81 0.97
CA GLU A 219 8.06 -1.62 0.95
C GLU A 219 8.99 -0.40 1.16
N PRO A 220 9.23 0.43 0.13
CA PRO A 220 10.21 1.51 0.24
C PRO A 220 9.71 2.61 1.18
N VAL A 221 10.56 3.06 2.10
CA VAL A 221 10.37 4.18 3.01
C VAL A 221 9.24 4.00 4.03
N VAL A 222 8.09 3.42 3.68
CA VAL A 222 6.97 3.20 4.59
C VAL A 222 6.49 1.78 4.53
N GLN A 223 6.63 1.05 5.62
CA GLN A 223 5.98 -0.25 5.79
C GLN A 223 4.55 -0.03 6.29
N GLY A 224 3.58 -0.18 5.37
CA GLY A 224 2.21 0.27 5.58
C GLY A 224 1.41 -0.57 6.56
N ALA A 225 1.18 -1.84 6.23
CA ALA A 225 0.24 -2.71 6.95
C ALA A 225 0.66 -3.06 8.39
N SER A 226 1.91 -2.83 8.74
CA SER A 226 2.43 -3.00 10.10
C SER A 226 2.33 -1.74 10.97
N GLY A 227 1.63 -0.71 10.49
CA GLY A 227 1.35 0.49 11.26
C GLY A 227 2.14 1.70 10.81
N MET A 228 2.38 1.87 9.52
CA MET A 228 3.09 3.04 8.94
C MET A 228 4.50 3.23 9.53
N ILE A 229 5.28 2.16 9.59
CA ILE A 229 6.66 2.23 10.09
C ILE A 229 7.52 2.95 9.05
N ILE A 230 8.19 4.02 9.47
CA ILE A 230 9.01 4.84 8.58
C ILE A 230 10.46 4.36 8.64
N MET A 231 11.02 4.06 7.47
CA MET A 231 12.44 3.76 7.31
C MET A 231 13.25 5.07 7.39
N PRO A 232 14.33 5.14 8.17
CA PRO A 232 15.21 6.29 8.19
C PRO A 232 15.79 6.64 6.82
N ASP A 233 15.94 7.93 6.54
CA ASP A 233 16.45 8.43 5.27
C ASP A 233 17.85 7.86 4.95
N GLY A 234 18.07 7.46 3.70
CA GLY A 234 19.32 6.87 3.23
C GLY A 234 19.49 5.37 3.50
N CYS A 235 18.61 4.75 4.27
CA CYS A 235 18.67 3.32 4.56
C CYS A 235 18.39 2.47 3.31
N LEU A 236 17.37 2.82 2.52
CA LEU A 236 17.03 2.11 1.29
C LEU A 236 18.18 2.19 0.26
N ARG A 237 18.89 3.32 0.19
CA ARG A 237 20.07 3.46 -0.66
C ARG A 237 21.17 2.48 -0.27
N GLN A 238 21.49 2.41 1.02
CA GLN A 238 22.51 1.47 1.52
C GLN A 238 22.12 0.02 1.25
N ILE A 239 20.86 -0.34 1.43
CA ILE A 239 20.34 -1.67 1.06
C ILE A 239 20.53 -1.93 -0.44
N ALA A 240 20.16 -0.98 -1.31
CA ALA A 240 20.30 -1.13 -2.76
C ALA A 240 21.77 -1.30 -3.20
N GLU A 241 22.69 -0.53 -2.61
CA GLU A 241 24.14 -0.63 -2.87
C GLU A 241 24.70 -2.00 -2.46
N MET A 242 24.30 -2.52 -1.29
CA MET A 242 24.69 -3.85 -0.83
C MET A 242 24.16 -4.94 -1.76
N LEU A 243 22.88 -4.90 -2.16
CA LEU A 243 22.29 -5.86 -3.09
C LEU A 243 23.00 -5.85 -4.45
N GLN A 244 23.34 -4.66 -4.95
CA GLN A 244 24.08 -4.50 -6.20
C GLN A 244 25.46 -5.14 -6.13
N ALA A 245 26.18 -5.00 -5.01
CA ALA A 245 27.51 -5.60 -4.82
C ALA A 245 27.48 -7.14 -4.88
N TYR A 246 26.35 -7.77 -4.53
CA TYR A 246 26.16 -9.22 -4.55
C TYR A 246 25.36 -9.71 -5.77
N ASP A 247 25.06 -8.84 -6.75
CA ASP A 247 24.24 -9.15 -7.95
C ASP A 247 22.87 -9.73 -7.56
N VAL A 248 22.21 -9.15 -6.53
CA VAL A 248 20.86 -9.51 -6.07
C VAL A 248 19.88 -8.46 -6.57
N LEU A 249 18.76 -8.89 -7.17
CA LEU A 249 17.74 -7.97 -7.66
C LEU A 249 16.99 -7.28 -6.51
N LEU A 250 16.68 -5.99 -6.68
CA LEU A 250 15.81 -5.23 -5.79
C LEU A 250 14.41 -5.13 -6.39
N ILE A 251 13.40 -5.60 -5.64
CA ILE A 251 11.98 -5.41 -5.93
C ILE A 251 11.44 -4.34 -4.98
N ALA A 252 10.95 -3.22 -5.51
CA ALA A 252 10.25 -2.22 -4.72
C ALA A 252 8.73 -2.42 -4.84
N ASP A 253 8.08 -2.65 -3.71
CA ASP A 253 6.62 -2.69 -3.61
C ASP A 253 6.10 -1.27 -3.33
N GLU A 254 5.80 -0.54 -4.40
CA GLU A 254 5.23 0.82 -4.37
C GLU A 254 3.68 0.80 -4.42
N VAL A 255 3.06 -0.33 -4.16
CA VAL A 255 1.59 -0.47 -4.20
C VAL A 255 0.88 0.50 -3.27
N ALA A 256 1.42 0.74 -2.08
CA ALA A 256 0.86 1.68 -1.11
C ALA A 256 1.54 3.05 -1.12
N THR A 257 2.82 3.11 -1.42
CA THR A 257 3.68 4.28 -1.28
C THR A 257 3.75 5.15 -2.53
N GLY A 258 3.46 4.59 -3.69
CA GLY A 258 3.48 5.28 -4.97
C GLY A 258 2.39 6.35 -5.13
N PHE A 259 2.50 7.08 -6.23
CA PHE A 259 1.55 8.10 -6.68
C PHE A 259 1.34 9.23 -5.67
N GLY A 260 2.44 9.78 -5.15
CA GLY A 260 2.43 11.00 -4.34
C GLY A 260 2.20 10.81 -2.84
N ARG A 261 1.91 9.60 -2.35
CA ARG A 261 1.56 9.34 -0.95
C ARG A 261 2.61 9.82 0.05
N THR A 262 3.89 9.64 -0.28
CA THR A 262 5.02 10.00 0.59
C THR A 262 5.59 11.40 0.31
N GLY A 263 5.02 12.15 -0.65
CA GLY A 263 5.53 13.46 -1.07
C GLY A 263 6.46 13.41 -2.31
N LYS A 264 6.68 12.23 -2.87
CA LYS A 264 7.32 11.98 -4.17
C LYS A 264 6.40 11.12 -5.03
N MET A 265 6.59 11.09 -6.37
CA MET A 265 5.80 10.23 -7.24
C MET A 265 5.95 8.77 -6.79
N PHE A 266 7.15 8.31 -6.52
CA PHE A 266 7.46 7.00 -5.94
C PHE A 266 8.36 7.16 -4.71
N ALA A 267 8.16 6.33 -3.69
CA ALA A 267 8.87 6.44 -2.42
C ALA A 267 10.38 6.16 -2.55
N CYS A 268 10.79 5.26 -3.44
CA CYS A 268 12.20 4.98 -3.71
C CYS A 268 13.00 6.21 -4.16
N GLU A 269 12.34 7.25 -4.71
CA GLU A 269 12.98 8.51 -5.10
C GLU A 269 13.49 9.34 -3.90
N HIS A 270 12.99 9.10 -2.68
CA HIS A 270 13.52 9.80 -1.49
C HIS A 270 14.99 9.52 -1.27
N ASP A 271 15.41 8.28 -1.56
CA ASP A 271 16.79 7.84 -1.41
C ASP A 271 17.55 7.78 -2.75
N GLY A 272 16.94 8.23 -3.86
CA GLY A 272 17.53 8.19 -5.19
C GLY A 272 17.76 6.77 -5.71
N VAL A 273 16.92 5.83 -5.32
CA VAL A 273 17.02 4.41 -5.69
C VAL A 273 16.15 4.10 -6.90
N THR A 274 16.74 3.46 -7.91
CA THR A 274 15.99 2.81 -8.99
C THR A 274 16.00 1.30 -8.78
N PRO A 275 14.88 0.67 -8.41
CA PRO A 275 14.81 -0.77 -8.24
C PRO A 275 14.94 -1.51 -9.58
N ASP A 276 15.25 -2.80 -9.56
CA ASP A 276 15.27 -3.62 -10.77
C ASP A 276 13.85 -3.97 -11.26
N ILE A 277 12.93 -4.10 -10.30
CA ILE A 277 11.51 -4.38 -10.53
C ILE A 277 10.70 -3.52 -9.57
N MET A 278 9.63 -2.89 -10.03
CA MET A 278 8.75 -2.05 -9.22
C MET A 278 7.29 -2.48 -9.42
N ALA A 279 6.60 -2.82 -8.34
CA ALA A 279 5.17 -3.14 -8.34
C ALA A 279 4.35 -1.90 -7.96
N VAL A 280 3.34 -1.55 -8.76
CA VAL A 280 2.44 -0.41 -8.53
C VAL A 280 0.98 -0.81 -8.69
N ALA A 281 0.08 -0.19 -7.91
CA ALA A 281 -1.38 -0.38 -7.98
C ALA A 281 -2.09 0.80 -7.29
N LYS A 282 -3.22 0.55 -6.64
CA LYS A 282 -3.97 1.50 -5.79
C LYS A 282 -4.11 2.89 -6.39
N GLY A 283 -3.22 3.83 -6.03
CA GLY A 283 -3.21 5.21 -6.51
C GLY A 283 -3.09 5.33 -8.03
N LEU A 284 -2.67 4.30 -8.74
CA LEU A 284 -2.55 4.27 -10.20
C LEU A 284 -3.85 4.66 -10.91
N THR A 285 -5.00 4.22 -10.41
CA THR A 285 -6.32 4.54 -10.99
C THR A 285 -7.11 5.56 -10.17
N GLY A 286 -6.48 6.17 -9.16
CA GLY A 286 -7.20 7.03 -8.21
C GLY A 286 -8.31 6.32 -7.43
N GLY A 287 -8.32 4.98 -7.44
CA GLY A 287 -9.31 4.16 -6.76
C GLY A 287 -10.56 3.83 -7.57
N TYR A 288 -10.55 4.03 -8.89
CA TYR A 288 -11.74 3.85 -9.75
C TYR A 288 -11.89 2.43 -10.27
N LEU A 289 -10.85 1.85 -10.81
CA LEU A 289 -10.87 0.48 -11.36
C LEU A 289 -9.62 -0.30 -10.94
N PRO A 290 -9.72 -1.64 -10.82
CA PRO A 290 -8.59 -2.48 -10.47
C PRO A 290 -7.60 -2.57 -11.64
N VAL A 291 -6.44 -1.95 -11.49
CA VAL A 291 -5.27 -2.07 -12.37
C VAL A 291 -4.01 -2.02 -11.53
N ALA A 292 -3.06 -2.85 -11.87
CA ALA A 292 -1.71 -2.83 -11.34
C ALA A 292 -0.70 -3.01 -12.48
N ALA A 293 0.54 -2.65 -12.21
CA ALA A 293 1.62 -2.84 -13.15
C ALA A 293 2.92 -3.24 -12.43
N THR A 294 3.73 -4.00 -13.13
CA THR A 294 5.09 -4.33 -12.76
C THR A 294 6.03 -3.70 -13.79
N LEU A 295 6.83 -2.74 -13.35
CA LEU A 295 7.83 -2.08 -14.17
C LEU A 295 9.20 -2.75 -13.96
N VAL A 296 9.98 -2.90 -15.02
CA VAL A 296 11.28 -3.57 -14.94
C VAL A 296 12.36 -2.81 -15.72
N LYS A 297 13.60 -2.95 -15.26
CA LYS A 297 14.78 -2.49 -16.01
C LYS A 297 14.99 -3.32 -17.27
N GLU A 298 15.62 -2.71 -18.28
CA GLU A 298 15.95 -3.38 -19.55
C GLU A 298 16.72 -4.69 -19.34
N LYS A 299 17.65 -4.74 -18.38
CA LYS A 299 18.39 -5.98 -18.07
C LYS A 299 17.50 -7.16 -17.69
N VAL A 300 16.37 -6.88 -17.01
CA VAL A 300 15.39 -7.93 -16.64
C VAL A 300 14.65 -8.40 -17.87
N TYR A 301 14.12 -7.48 -18.68
CA TYR A 301 13.41 -7.79 -19.90
C TYR A 301 14.30 -8.55 -20.90
N ALA A 302 15.54 -8.13 -21.09
CA ALA A 302 16.50 -8.75 -22.00
C ALA A 302 16.76 -10.24 -21.71
N ALA A 303 16.62 -10.68 -20.46
CA ALA A 303 16.76 -12.09 -20.10
C ALA A 303 15.63 -12.98 -20.64
N PHE A 304 14.50 -12.38 -21.04
CA PHE A 304 13.35 -13.07 -21.64
C PHE A 304 13.30 -12.89 -23.18
N TYR A 305 14.07 -11.94 -23.71
CA TYR A 305 14.11 -11.64 -25.13
C TYR A 305 15.06 -12.64 -25.82
N ALA A 306 14.46 -13.67 -26.40
CA ALA A 306 15.17 -14.81 -26.98
C ALA A 306 14.38 -15.41 -28.14
N ASP A 307 15.02 -16.25 -28.96
CA ASP A 307 14.36 -16.98 -30.02
C ASP A 307 13.34 -17.96 -29.43
N TYR A 308 12.31 -18.28 -30.23
CA TYR A 308 11.19 -19.12 -29.77
C TYR A 308 11.63 -20.50 -29.24
N GLU A 309 12.66 -21.08 -29.86
CA GLU A 309 13.22 -22.38 -29.52
C GLU A 309 13.91 -22.41 -28.16
N GLU A 310 14.34 -21.24 -27.63
CA GLU A 310 14.94 -21.13 -26.32
C GLU A 310 13.93 -21.20 -25.16
N GLN A 311 12.64 -21.10 -25.45
CA GLN A 311 11.52 -21.23 -24.51
C GLN A 311 11.63 -20.32 -23.27
N LYS A 312 12.13 -19.07 -23.44
CA LYS A 312 12.27 -18.08 -22.37
C LYS A 312 11.02 -17.20 -22.17
N THR A 313 9.89 -17.57 -22.76
CA THR A 313 8.62 -16.85 -22.60
C THR A 313 8.21 -16.75 -21.13
N PHE A 314 7.74 -15.59 -20.73
CA PHE A 314 7.13 -15.40 -19.43
C PHE A 314 5.67 -15.86 -19.46
N PHE A 315 5.41 -17.10 -19.05
CA PHE A 315 4.06 -17.68 -19.01
C PHE A 315 3.27 -17.21 -17.79
N HIS A 316 2.76 -15.99 -17.87
CA HIS A 316 1.89 -15.39 -16.88
C HIS A 316 0.95 -14.39 -17.55
N GLY A 317 -0.25 -14.22 -16.98
CA GLY A 317 -1.27 -13.27 -17.42
C GLY A 317 -2.65 -13.74 -17.00
N HIS A 318 -3.64 -12.88 -17.17
CA HIS A 318 -5.05 -13.19 -16.99
C HIS A 318 -5.90 -12.45 -18.02
N SER A 319 -7.18 -12.80 -18.13
CA SER A 319 -8.07 -12.29 -19.18
C SER A 319 -8.15 -10.75 -19.20
N PHE A 320 -8.09 -10.08 -18.05
CA PHE A 320 -8.20 -8.62 -17.94
C PHE A 320 -6.86 -7.88 -17.92
N THR A 321 -5.74 -8.55 -18.17
CA THR A 321 -4.41 -7.90 -18.26
C THR A 321 -4.48 -6.71 -19.23
N GLY A 322 -4.17 -5.50 -18.72
CA GLY A 322 -4.17 -4.26 -19.50
C GLY A 322 -5.55 -3.89 -20.06
N ASN A 323 -6.63 -4.13 -19.28
CA ASN A 323 -7.97 -3.80 -19.75
C ASN A 323 -8.12 -2.32 -20.11
N PRO A 324 -8.79 -2.01 -21.22
CA PRO A 324 -8.87 -0.63 -21.74
C PRO A 324 -9.50 0.37 -20.78
N LEU A 325 -10.55 0.00 -20.07
CA LEU A 325 -11.26 0.89 -19.14
C LEU A 325 -10.35 1.30 -17.97
N GLY A 326 -9.65 0.33 -17.37
CA GLY A 326 -8.73 0.58 -16.28
C GLY A 326 -7.53 1.42 -16.74
N CYS A 327 -6.99 1.14 -17.94
CA CYS A 327 -5.89 1.93 -18.50
C CYS A 327 -6.33 3.37 -18.85
N ALA A 328 -7.52 3.56 -19.37
CA ALA A 328 -8.05 4.89 -19.71
C ALA A 328 -8.25 5.76 -18.45
N VAL A 329 -8.83 5.20 -17.39
CA VAL A 329 -9.00 5.95 -16.14
C VAL A 329 -7.67 6.19 -15.43
N ALA A 330 -6.70 5.27 -15.53
CA ALA A 330 -5.35 5.48 -15.00
C ALA A 330 -4.65 6.65 -15.71
N LEU A 331 -4.72 6.74 -17.04
CA LEU A 331 -4.21 7.88 -17.81
C LEU A 331 -4.85 9.20 -17.37
N ALA A 332 -6.18 9.22 -17.24
CA ALA A 332 -6.90 10.41 -16.77
C ALA A 332 -6.49 10.80 -15.34
N ASN A 333 -6.31 9.82 -14.44
CA ASN A 333 -5.83 10.03 -13.09
C ASN A 333 -4.43 10.66 -13.07
N LEU A 334 -3.47 10.10 -13.81
CA LEU A 334 -2.10 10.61 -13.87
C LEU A 334 -2.05 12.04 -14.43
N ARG A 335 -2.82 12.30 -15.51
CA ARG A 335 -2.97 13.65 -16.07
C ARG A 335 -3.50 14.64 -15.03
N LEU A 336 -4.59 14.32 -14.33
CA LEU A 336 -5.16 15.18 -13.30
C LEU A 336 -4.20 15.40 -12.12
N MET A 337 -3.40 14.39 -11.75
CA MET A 337 -2.36 14.56 -10.73
C MET A 337 -1.31 15.59 -11.15
N GLU A 338 -0.89 15.55 -12.41
CA GLU A 338 0.11 16.48 -12.96
C GLU A 338 -0.47 17.90 -13.10
N GLU A 339 -1.64 18.05 -13.75
CA GLU A 339 -2.35 19.33 -13.91
C GLU A 339 -2.65 19.99 -12.55
N GLY A 340 -3.10 19.22 -11.58
CA GLY A 340 -3.38 19.66 -10.22
C GLY A 340 -2.14 19.81 -9.33
N ARG A 341 -0.96 19.46 -9.81
CA ARG A 341 0.31 19.46 -9.06
C ARG A 341 0.16 18.77 -7.70
N LEU A 342 -0.52 17.62 -7.68
CA LEU A 342 -0.91 16.98 -6.43
C LEU A 342 0.30 16.44 -5.64
N VAL A 343 1.34 15.99 -6.33
CA VAL A 343 2.56 15.48 -5.67
C VAL A 343 3.27 16.62 -4.96
N GLU A 344 3.52 17.73 -5.64
CA GLU A 344 4.15 18.93 -5.06
C GLU A 344 3.28 19.52 -3.95
N GLY A 345 1.96 19.64 -4.19
CA GLY A 345 1.01 20.13 -3.19
C GLY A 345 0.92 19.25 -1.96
N SER A 346 1.20 17.96 -2.08
CA SER A 346 1.21 17.03 -0.94
C SER A 346 2.34 17.32 0.06
N VAL A 347 3.45 17.91 -0.39
CA VAL A 347 4.58 18.27 0.48
C VAL A 347 4.19 19.35 1.48
N GLU A 348 3.49 20.41 1.03
CA GLU A 348 3.02 21.50 1.92
C GLU A 348 1.91 21.00 2.85
N LYS A 349 1.00 20.17 2.32
CA LYS A 349 -0.04 19.54 3.16
C LYS A 349 0.55 18.60 4.21
N ALA A 350 1.65 17.90 3.90
CA ALA A 350 2.34 17.04 4.84
C ALA A 350 2.96 17.84 6.00
N LYS A 351 3.54 19.01 5.73
CA LYS A 351 4.04 19.92 6.78
C LYS A 351 2.89 20.39 7.68
N TYR A 352 1.79 20.82 7.06
CA TYR A 352 0.61 21.23 7.80
C TYR A 352 0.00 20.09 8.63
N LEU A 353 -0.05 18.87 8.08
CA LEU A 353 -0.50 17.69 8.81
C LEU A 353 0.40 17.40 10.02
N ALA A 354 1.73 17.53 9.88
CA ALA A 354 2.66 17.35 10.98
C ALA A 354 2.35 18.32 12.15
N GLU A 355 2.07 19.59 11.84
CA GLU A 355 1.67 20.60 12.85
C GLU A 355 0.36 20.22 13.54
N LEU A 356 -0.62 19.70 12.80
CA LEU A 356 -1.90 19.26 13.35
C LEU A 356 -1.77 18.01 14.24
N LEU A 357 -0.79 17.14 13.97
CA LEU A 357 -0.55 15.91 14.73
C LEU A 357 0.25 16.15 16.03
N LEU A 358 1.03 17.23 16.11
CA LEU A 358 1.86 17.54 17.30
C LEU A 358 1.09 17.50 18.63
N PRO A 359 -0.11 18.10 18.77
CA PRO A 359 -0.84 18.07 20.03
C PRO A 359 -1.25 16.65 20.47
N LEU A 360 -1.43 15.73 19.54
CA LEU A 360 -1.77 14.34 19.86
C LEU A 360 -0.65 13.61 20.61
N ALA A 361 0.61 14.04 20.41
CA ALA A 361 1.76 13.45 21.09
C ALA A 361 1.71 13.67 22.62
N GLU A 362 0.98 14.68 23.09
CA GLU A 362 0.81 14.97 24.52
C GLU A 362 -0.24 14.06 25.19
N GLU A 363 -1.07 13.38 24.41
CA GLU A 363 -2.09 12.48 24.95
C GLU A 363 -1.48 11.29 25.69
N ALA A 364 -2.08 10.91 26.82
CA ALA A 364 -1.52 9.96 27.79
C ALA A 364 -1.14 8.60 27.18
N HIS A 365 -1.89 8.14 26.17
CA HIS A 365 -1.70 6.82 25.55
C HIS A 365 -1.22 6.89 24.10
N VAL A 366 -0.81 8.05 23.61
CA VAL A 366 -0.16 8.16 22.29
C VAL A 366 1.34 7.99 22.48
N GLY A 367 1.86 6.82 22.12
CA GLY A 367 3.27 6.48 22.31
C GLY A 367 4.16 6.96 21.16
N ASP A 368 3.63 6.94 19.94
CA ASP A 368 4.38 7.35 18.75
C ASP A 368 3.45 7.92 17.68
N ILE A 369 3.92 8.92 16.96
CA ILE A 369 3.29 9.48 15.77
C ILE A 369 4.34 9.50 14.68
N ARG A 370 4.12 8.73 13.63
CA ARG A 370 5.02 8.66 12.49
C ARG A 370 4.31 9.08 11.23
N GLN A 371 5.02 9.82 10.39
CA GLN A 371 4.46 10.40 9.19
C GLN A 371 5.50 10.47 8.07
N LYS A 372 5.10 10.11 6.84
CA LYS A 372 5.84 10.42 5.61
C LYS A 372 4.84 10.85 4.54
N GLY A 373 4.94 12.11 4.08
CA GLY A 373 3.93 12.70 3.22
C GLY A 373 2.55 12.75 3.91
N LEU A 374 1.53 12.23 3.24
CA LEU A 374 0.17 12.10 3.78
C LEU A 374 -0.14 10.67 4.26
N MET A 375 0.88 9.91 4.63
CA MET A 375 0.74 8.62 5.32
C MET A 375 1.15 8.80 6.77
N ALA A 376 0.23 8.61 7.71
CA ALA A 376 0.50 8.72 9.12
C ALA A 376 -0.05 7.54 9.92
N GLY A 377 0.67 7.15 10.97
CA GLY A 377 0.26 6.18 11.97
C GLY A 377 0.38 6.76 13.38
N ILE A 378 -0.69 6.69 14.15
CA ILE A 378 -0.74 7.10 15.56
C ILE A 378 -0.79 5.82 16.39
N GLU A 379 0.32 5.50 17.07
CA GLU A 379 0.44 4.29 17.88
C GLU A 379 -0.04 4.56 19.30
N LEU A 380 -1.01 3.76 19.73
CA LEU A 380 -1.53 3.80 21.10
C LEU A 380 -0.81 2.76 21.96
N VAL A 381 -0.37 3.20 23.14
CA VAL A 381 0.35 2.37 24.11
C VAL A 381 -0.30 2.47 25.48
N ARG A 382 -0.20 1.42 26.28
CA ARG A 382 -0.65 1.43 27.68
C ARG A 382 0.23 2.35 28.52
N ASP A 383 1.53 2.30 28.29
CA ASP A 383 2.54 3.10 28.98
C ASP A 383 3.55 3.67 27.98
N LYS A 384 3.77 4.99 28.04
CA LYS A 384 4.65 5.70 27.10
C LYS A 384 6.13 5.49 27.38
N GLU A 385 6.51 5.33 28.65
CA GLU A 385 7.92 5.20 29.06
C GLU A 385 8.45 3.83 28.67
N THR A 386 7.70 2.79 28.99
CA THR A 386 8.06 1.41 28.67
C THR A 386 7.68 1.02 27.24
N LYS A 387 6.85 1.84 26.56
CA LYS A 387 6.24 1.57 25.24
C LYS A 387 5.38 0.30 25.23
N GLU A 388 4.83 -0.08 26.40
CA GLU A 388 4.00 -1.27 26.54
C GLU A 388 2.74 -1.13 25.69
N PRO A 389 2.46 -2.06 24.73
CA PRO A 389 1.26 -2.00 23.92
C PRO A 389 0.02 -2.35 24.73
N PHE A 390 -1.14 -1.87 24.32
CA PHE A 390 -2.41 -2.43 24.78
C PHE A 390 -2.52 -3.90 24.35
N HIS A 391 -3.08 -4.73 25.21
CA HIS A 391 -3.32 -6.11 24.86
C HIS A 391 -4.35 -6.18 23.71
N TRP A 392 -4.17 -7.14 22.80
CA TRP A 392 -4.98 -7.21 21.57
C TRP A 392 -6.49 -7.30 21.83
N ASN A 393 -6.94 -7.94 22.92
CA ASN A 393 -8.34 -8.09 23.29
C ASN A 393 -8.99 -6.81 23.84
N GLU A 394 -8.20 -5.79 24.22
CA GLU A 394 -8.71 -4.48 24.63
C GLU A 394 -9.22 -3.66 23.46
N ARG A 395 -8.77 -4.00 22.23
CA ARG A 395 -9.27 -3.46 20.96
C ARG A 395 -9.29 -1.93 20.93
N ILE A 396 -8.31 -1.28 21.56
CA ILE A 396 -8.27 0.19 21.69
C ILE A 396 -8.35 0.90 20.34
N GLY A 397 -7.62 0.41 19.34
CA GLY A 397 -7.68 0.96 17.99
C GLY A 397 -9.08 0.85 17.36
N VAL A 398 -9.76 -0.27 17.54
CA VAL A 398 -11.15 -0.47 17.05
C VAL A 398 -12.09 0.52 17.71
N ARG A 399 -11.95 0.74 19.02
CA ARG A 399 -12.76 1.69 19.79
C ARG A 399 -12.59 3.11 19.29
N VAL A 400 -11.34 3.56 19.12
CA VAL A 400 -11.07 4.90 18.57
C VAL A 400 -11.71 5.06 17.19
N CYS A 401 -11.57 4.06 16.31
CA CYS A 401 -12.14 4.13 14.97
C CYS A 401 -13.70 4.12 14.96
N LYS A 402 -14.34 3.41 15.91
CA LYS A 402 -15.80 3.46 16.08
C LYS A 402 -16.25 4.86 16.52
N LEU A 403 -15.59 5.47 17.50
CA LEU A 403 -15.86 6.83 17.95
C LEU A 403 -15.64 7.87 16.85
N ALA A 404 -14.57 7.71 16.06
CA ALA A 404 -14.30 8.57 14.90
C ALA A 404 -15.43 8.45 13.84
N ARG A 405 -15.89 7.24 13.56
CA ARG A 405 -17.03 6.99 12.65
C ARG A 405 -18.31 7.65 13.14
N GLU A 406 -18.61 7.58 14.41
CA GLU A 406 -19.77 8.26 14.99
C GLU A 406 -19.71 9.79 14.78
N LYS A 407 -18.50 10.36 14.80
CA LYS A 407 -18.22 11.79 14.57
C LYS A 407 -18.01 12.17 13.10
N GLY A 408 -18.15 11.21 12.18
CA GLY A 408 -18.08 11.47 10.73
C GLY A 408 -16.69 11.32 10.11
N LEU A 409 -15.80 10.52 10.70
CA LEU A 409 -14.50 10.17 10.11
C LEU A 409 -14.37 8.65 9.96
N LEU A 410 -14.12 8.19 8.75
CA LEU A 410 -13.73 6.81 8.50
C LEU A 410 -12.21 6.68 8.56
N THR A 411 -11.75 5.84 9.44
CA THR A 411 -10.36 5.39 9.52
C THR A 411 -10.29 3.93 9.95
N ARG A 412 -9.10 3.35 9.97
CA ARG A 412 -8.90 1.93 10.22
C ARG A 412 -7.79 1.72 11.26
N PRO A 413 -7.98 0.79 12.21
CA PRO A 413 -6.91 0.38 13.10
C PRO A 413 -6.05 -0.71 12.44
N LEU A 414 -4.74 -0.66 12.68
CA LEU A 414 -3.81 -1.77 12.51
C LEU A 414 -3.32 -2.17 13.91
N GLY A 415 -4.07 -3.06 14.56
CA GLY A 415 -3.89 -3.33 15.98
C GLY A 415 -4.09 -2.07 16.84
N ASN A 416 -3.03 -1.62 17.48
CA ASN A 416 -3.02 -0.41 18.32
C ASN A 416 -2.64 0.87 17.54
N VAL A 417 -2.44 0.81 16.23
CA VAL A 417 -2.09 1.97 15.40
C VAL A 417 -3.31 2.46 14.65
N ILE A 418 -3.65 3.73 14.81
CA ILE A 418 -4.68 4.39 14.00
C ILE A 418 -4.02 4.91 12.73
N VAL A 419 -4.56 4.49 11.59
CA VAL A 419 -4.05 4.90 10.28
C VAL A 419 -4.74 6.18 9.81
N PHE A 420 -3.96 7.14 9.32
CA PHE A 420 -4.48 8.34 8.68
C PHE A 420 -3.79 8.54 7.32
N ILE A 421 -4.56 8.31 6.26
CA ILE A 421 -4.08 8.41 4.86
C ILE A 421 -5.20 9.07 4.04
N PRO A 422 -5.41 10.38 4.14
CA PRO A 422 -6.47 11.07 3.42
C PRO A 422 -6.18 11.12 1.90
N PRO A 423 -7.18 11.36 1.05
CA PRO A 423 -6.96 11.64 -0.37
C PRO A 423 -5.99 12.80 -0.58
N LEU A 424 -5.12 12.71 -1.59
CA LEU A 424 -4.12 13.76 -1.87
C LEU A 424 -4.79 15.10 -2.20
N ALA A 425 -6.01 15.06 -2.75
CA ALA A 425 -6.80 16.25 -3.06
C ALA A 425 -7.39 16.95 -1.82
N SER A 426 -7.31 16.37 -0.62
CA SER A 426 -7.82 17.01 0.62
C SER A 426 -7.25 18.40 0.80
N THR A 427 -8.11 19.34 1.20
CA THR A 427 -7.70 20.70 1.56
C THR A 427 -7.13 20.75 2.99
N CYS A 428 -6.40 21.80 3.32
CA CYS A 428 -5.90 22.02 4.68
C CYS A 428 -7.05 22.13 5.71
N GLU A 429 -8.21 22.69 5.32
CA GLU A 429 -9.39 22.77 6.19
C GLU A 429 -9.94 21.38 6.49
N GLU A 430 -10.10 20.55 5.46
CA GLU A 430 -10.57 19.16 5.60
C GLU A 430 -9.58 18.32 6.44
N LEU A 431 -8.27 18.49 6.26
CA LEU A 431 -7.25 17.83 7.11
C LEU A 431 -7.42 18.22 8.57
N ARG A 432 -7.64 19.51 8.85
CA ARG A 432 -7.87 20.02 10.21
C ARG A 432 -9.12 19.42 10.83
N ASP A 433 -10.22 19.37 10.08
CA ASP A 433 -11.49 18.82 10.56
C ASP A 433 -11.36 17.32 10.89
N MET A 434 -10.71 16.55 10.00
CA MET A 434 -10.44 15.13 10.23
C MET A 434 -9.59 14.90 11.48
N ILE A 435 -8.51 15.67 11.66
CA ILE A 435 -7.62 15.53 12.84
C ILE A 435 -8.34 15.93 14.12
N ARG A 436 -9.20 16.97 14.13
CA ARG A 436 -10.04 17.32 15.30
C ARG A 436 -10.97 16.18 15.71
N ILE A 437 -11.59 15.50 14.73
CA ILE A 437 -12.42 14.32 15.00
C ILE A 437 -11.58 13.20 15.60
N LEU A 438 -10.41 12.94 15.04
CA LEU A 438 -9.52 11.90 15.52
C LEU A 438 -9.02 12.18 16.94
N GLU A 439 -8.60 13.41 17.22
CA GLU A 439 -8.18 13.87 18.56
C GLU A 439 -9.29 13.67 19.59
N ALA A 440 -10.51 14.13 19.30
CA ALA A 440 -11.66 13.95 20.19
C ALA A 440 -11.95 12.48 20.45
N SER A 441 -11.81 11.62 19.44
CA SER A 441 -12.05 10.17 19.54
C SER A 441 -10.99 9.46 20.38
N ILE A 442 -9.72 9.86 20.26
CA ILE A 442 -8.61 9.33 21.09
C ILE A 442 -8.83 9.76 22.56
N LYS A 443 -9.14 11.02 22.82
CA LYS A 443 -9.39 11.53 24.19
C LYS A 443 -10.54 10.80 24.87
N GLU A 444 -11.63 10.58 24.16
CA GLU A 444 -12.80 9.85 24.67
C GLU A 444 -12.48 8.38 24.97
N ALA A 445 -11.79 7.69 24.05
CA ALA A 445 -11.36 6.31 24.25
C ALA A 445 -10.42 6.17 25.49
N ASN A 446 -9.49 7.11 25.66
CA ASN A 446 -8.57 7.14 26.80
C ASN A 446 -9.28 7.39 28.14
N SER A 447 -10.32 8.25 28.17
CA SER A 447 -11.09 8.54 29.37
C SER A 447 -11.88 7.32 29.84
N ALA A 448 -12.46 6.53 28.94
CA ALA A 448 -13.15 5.29 29.27
C ALA A 448 -12.19 4.21 29.83
N THR A 449 -10.97 4.15 29.35
CA THR A 449 -9.92 3.25 29.85
C THR A 449 -9.53 3.59 31.30
N LYS A 450 -9.39 4.89 31.65
CA LYS A 450 -9.12 5.35 33.03
C LYS A 450 -10.25 5.05 34.01
N ALA A 451 -11.49 5.01 33.53
CA ALA A 451 -12.67 4.73 34.36
C ALA A 451 -12.88 3.23 34.66
N GLY A 452 -12.05 2.33 34.13
CA GLY A 452 -12.18 0.89 34.31
C GLY A 452 -13.48 0.32 33.69
N LEU A 453 -14.06 1.01 32.72
CA LEU A 453 -15.28 0.63 32.02
C LEU A 453 -15.01 -0.34 30.83
N VAL A 454 -13.86 -1.02 30.86
CA VAL A 454 -13.43 -1.99 29.84
C VAL A 454 -12.79 -3.20 30.48
#